data_dc01ebcd837a502dc12da457c69d1d01
#
_entry.id   dc01ebcd837a502dc12da457c69d1d01
#
_cell.length_a   1.000
_cell.length_b   1.000
_cell.length_c   1.000
_cell.angle_alpha   90.00
_cell.angle_beta   90.00
_cell.angle_gamma   90.00
#
_symmetry.space_group_name_H-M   'P 1'
#
loop_
_entity.id
_entity.type
_entity.pdbx_description
1 polymer ?
#
loop_
_entity_poly.entity_id
_entity_poly.type
_entity_poly.pdbx_seq_one_letter_code
_entity_poly.pdbx_strand_id
1 'polypeptide(L)'
;MSNLTNNSGQTFKTRITEAEDPTVTIDASSFTEALYRIFAADCTTVLVTASLTGGDIAVEADIDEAGLPINVFRTTLTKASMLDTIVPAGQYTHSFKVTNSAGLELPPVFQNTVTIVKACE
;
A
#
# COMPACT_ATOMS: atom_id res chain seq x y z
N MET A 1 3.40 3.51 -8.49
CA MET A 1 2.72 4.70 -7.96
C MET A 1 3.69 5.52 -7.14
N SER A 2 3.94 6.73 -7.50
CA SER A 2 4.97 7.55 -6.87
C SER A 2 4.46 8.86 -6.28
N ASN A 3 3.18 9.19 -6.45
CA ASN A 3 2.61 10.45 -5.97
C ASN A 3 1.33 10.20 -5.20
N LEU A 4 1.24 10.85 -4.04
CA LEU A 4 0.02 10.94 -3.24
C LEU A 4 -0.26 12.41 -2.95
N THR A 5 -1.49 12.72 -2.54
CA THR A 5 -1.90 14.10 -2.26
C THR A 5 -2.27 14.24 -0.79
N ASN A 6 -1.73 15.23 -0.10
CA ASN A 6 -2.13 15.47 1.28
C ASN A 6 -3.50 16.17 1.36
N ASN A 7 -4.07 16.21 2.56
CA ASN A 7 -5.40 16.77 2.82
C ASN A 7 -6.51 16.17 1.94
N SER A 8 -6.33 14.92 1.51
CA SER A 8 -7.26 14.27 0.58
C SER A 8 -7.36 12.79 0.88
N GLY A 9 -8.58 12.25 0.81
CA GLY A 9 -8.80 10.80 0.81
C GLY A 9 -8.47 10.23 -0.56
N GLN A 10 -7.84 9.06 -0.59
CA GLN A 10 -7.45 8.42 -1.84
C GLN A 10 -7.34 6.91 -1.68
N THR A 11 -7.46 6.22 -2.78
CA THR A 11 -7.33 4.77 -2.82
C THR A 11 -6.36 4.36 -3.93
N PHE A 12 -5.70 3.22 -3.71
CA PHE A 12 -4.90 2.60 -4.77
C PHE A 12 -4.93 1.08 -4.60
N LYS A 13 -4.67 0.38 -5.69
CA LYS A 13 -4.62 -1.08 -5.71
C LYS A 13 -3.18 -1.55 -5.73
N THR A 14 -2.91 -2.63 -5.00
CA THR A 14 -1.61 -3.29 -5.00
C THR A 14 -1.79 -4.74 -5.43
N ARG A 15 -1.09 -5.12 -6.48
CA ARG A 15 -1.08 -6.47 -7.02
C ARG A 15 0.16 -7.18 -6.48
N ILE A 16 -0.02 -8.37 -5.93
CA ILE A 16 1.09 -9.17 -5.40
C ILE A 16 1.51 -10.15 -6.50
N THR A 17 2.81 -10.21 -6.78
CA THR A 17 3.36 -11.11 -7.79
C THR A 17 4.39 -12.03 -7.15
N GLU A 18 4.67 -13.17 -7.81
CA GLU A 18 5.71 -14.08 -7.35
C GLU A 18 7.08 -13.43 -7.50
N ALA A 19 7.95 -13.64 -6.49
CA ALA A 19 9.29 -13.06 -6.49
C ALA A 19 10.15 -13.57 -7.65
N GLU A 20 9.96 -14.83 -8.04
CA GLU A 20 10.73 -15.47 -9.10
C GLU A 20 10.13 -15.24 -10.49
N ASP A 21 8.84 -14.92 -10.55
CA ASP A 21 8.14 -14.68 -11.81
C ASP A 21 7.13 -13.54 -11.62
N PRO A 22 7.52 -12.26 -11.86
CA PRO A 22 6.64 -11.13 -11.66
C PRO A 22 5.47 -11.06 -12.66
N THR A 23 5.40 -11.98 -13.64
CA THR A 23 4.24 -12.08 -14.52
C THR A 23 3.11 -12.89 -13.90
N VAL A 24 3.35 -13.58 -12.78
CA VAL A 24 2.34 -14.38 -12.09
C VAL A 24 1.83 -13.61 -10.89
N THR A 25 0.51 -13.33 -10.87
CA THR A 25 -0.14 -12.64 -9.77
C THR A 25 -0.60 -13.66 -8.74
N ILE A 26 -0.30 -13.37 -7.46
CA ILE A 26 -0.76 -14.18 -6.33
C ILE A 26 -2.06 -13.59 -5.82
N ASP A 27 -3.06 -14.44 -5.53
CA ASP A 27 -4.35 -14.00 -5.02
C ASP A 27 -4.19 -13.35 -3.63
N ALA A 28 -4.70 -12.14 -3.45
CA ALA A 28 -4.57 -11.40 -2.22
C ALA A 28 -5.25 -12.11 -1.03
N SER A 29 -6.26 -12.94 -1.29
CA SER A 29 -6.95 -13.68 -0.23
C SER A 29 -6.10 -14.78 0.41
N SER A 30 -4.94 -15.10 -0.17
CA SER A 30 -4.00 -16.08 0.40
C SER A 30 -3.16 -15.51 1.55
N PHE A 31 -3.22 -14.22 1.81
CA PHE A 31 -2.46 -13.57 2.88
C PHE A 31 -3.36 -13.26 4.08
N THR A 32 -2.78 -13.28 5.28
CA THR A 32 -3.51 -12.98 6.52
C THR A 32 -3.38 -11.54 6.97
N GLU A 33 -2.36 -10.83 6.50
CA GLU A 33 -2.16 -9.42 6.83
C GLU A 33 -1.50 -8.71 5.65
N ALA A 34 -1.82 -7.43 5.52
CA ALA A 34 -1.17 -6.51 4.59
C ALA A 34 -0.96 -5.19 5.32
N LEU A 35 0.19 -4.56 5.12
CA LEU A 35 0.58 -3.37 5.85
C LEU A 35 1.22 -2.36 4.90
N TYR A 36 0.62 -1.19 4.81
CA TYR A 36 1.16 -0.04 4.07
C TYR A 36 1.58 1.03 5.05
N ARG A 37 2.78 1.55 4.92
CA ARG A 37 3.29 2.62 5.77
C ARG A 37 4.02 3.67 4.96
N ILE A 38 3.87 4.94 5.39
CA ILE A 38 4.68 6.05 4.90
C ILE A 38 5.62 6.45 6.04
N PHE A 39 6.90 6.49 5.74
CA PHE A 39 7.95 6.83 6.71
C PHE A 39 8.50 8.22 6.44
N ALA A 40 8.92 8.91 7.51
CA ALA A 40 9.73 10.12 7.39
C ALA A 40 11.06 9.80 6.69
N ALA A 41 11.85 10.84 6.38
CA ALA A 41 13.12 10.69 5.68
C ALA A 41 14.12 9.79 6.41
N ASP A 42 13.97 9.61 7.73
CA ASP A 42 14.84 8.74 8.54
C ASP A 42 14.54 7.24 8.36
N CYS A 43 13.47 6.88 7.65
CA CYS A 43 13.01 5.50 7.41
C CYS A 43 12.67 4.73 8.70
N THR A 44 12.51 5.42 9.82
CA THR A 44 12.14 4.80 11.10
C THR A 44 10.87 5.38 11.70
N THR A 45 10.61 6.68 11.49
CA THR A 45 9.40 7.33 11.98
C THR A 45 8.25 7.07 11.04
N VAL A 46 7.23 6.35 11.52
CA VAL A 46 6.03 6.05 10.73
C VAL A 46 5.06 7.21 10.85
N LEU A 47 4.65 7.77 9.72
CA LEU A 47 3.71 8.88 9.65
C LEU A 47 2.28 8.42 9.35
N VAL A 48 2.14 7.43 8.46
CA VAL A 48 0.83 6.89 8.04
C VAL A 48 0.91 5.38 8.06
N THR A 49 -0.14 4.73 8.57
CA THR A 49 -0.26 3.28 8.57
C THR A 49 -1.65 2.88 8.07
N ALA A 50 -1.68 1.91 7.17
CA ALA A 50 -2.92 1.26 6.73
C ALA A 50 -2.71 -0.24 6.79
N SER A 51 -3.70 -1.00 7.27
CA SER A 51 -3.58 -2.44 7.44
C SER A 51 -4.85 -3.17 7.05
N LEU A 52 -4.70 -4.45 6.68
CA LEU A 52 -5.83 -5.33 6.39
C LEU A 52 -6.67 -5.55 7.66
N THR A 53 -6.01 -5.84 8.78
CA THR A 53 -6.68 -6.05 10.07
C THR A 53 -7.41 -4.79 10.54
N GLY A 54 -6.84 -3.62 10.27
CA GLY A 54 -7.44 -2.34 10.64
C GLY A 54 -8.57 -1.89 9.72
N GLY A 55 -8.78 -2.57 8.60
CA GLY A 55 -9.86 -2.25 7.66
C GLY A 55 -9.51 -1.21 6.60
N ASP A 56 -8.31 -0.62 6.65
CA ASP A 56 -7.87 0.38 5.66
C ASP A 56 -7.42 -0.27 4.35
N ILE A 57 -7.06 -1.54 4.42
CA ILE A 57 -6.75 -2.37 3.26
C ILE A 57 -7.82 -3.44 3.16
N ALA A 58 -8.32 -3.68 1.96
CA ALA A 58 -9.34 -4.69 1.71
C ALA A 58 -8.95 -5.52 0.48
N VAL A 59 -9.42 -6.76 0.46
CA VAL A 59 -9.30 -7.62 -0.71
C VAL A 59 -10.39 -7.22 -1.71
N GLU A 60 -10.01 -6.98 -2.96
CA GLU A 60 -10.92 -6.54 -4.01
C GLU A 60 -10.75 -7.40 -5.26
N ALA A 61 -11.86 -7.70 -5.90
CA ALA A 61 -11.85 -8.48 -7.14
C ALA A 61 -11.27 -7.66 -8.30
N ASP A 62 -10.44 -8.29 -9.10
CA ASP A 62 -9.83 -7.73 -10.30
C ASP A 62 -9.61 -8.86 -11.30
N ILE A 63 -8.85 -8.63 -12.34
CA ILE A 63 -8.46 -9.65 -13.31
C ILE A 63 -6.94 -9.70 -13.44
N ASP A 64 -6.41 -10.90 -13.70
CA ASP A 64 -4.97 -11.09 -13.88
C ASP A 64 -4.56 -10.83 -15.34
N GLU A 65 -3.29 -11.13 -15.65
CA GLU A 65 -2.70 -10.91 -16.99
C GLU A 65 -3.39 -11.74 -18.06
N ALA A 66 -3.98 -12.88 -17.68
CA ALA A 66 -4.71 -13.76 -18.59
C ALA A 66 -6.20 -13.41 -18.69
N GLY A 67 -6.66 -12.36 -18.01
CA GLY A 67 -8.06 -11.96 -17.98
C GLY A 67 -8.93 -12.80 -17.05
N LEU A 68 -8.33 -13.58 -16.15
CA LEU A 68 -9.03 -14.42 -15.20
C LEU A 68 -9.28 -13.68 -13.88
N PRO A 69 -10.37 -13.99 -13.15
CA PRO A 69 -10.62 -13.36 -11.86
C PRO A 69 -9.51 -13.62 -10.87
N ILE A 70 -9.07 -12.56 -10.19
CA ILE A 70 -8.09 -12.63 -9.10
C ILE A 70 -8.41 -11.53 -8.10
N ASN A 71 -7.95 -11.71 -6.85
CA ASN A 71 -8.11 -10.68 -5.84
C ASN A 71 -6.80 -9.90 -5.67
N VAL A 72 -6.94 -8.59 -5.48
CA VAL A 72 -5.85 -7.67 -5.19
C VAL A 72 -6.15 -6.93 -3.90
N PHE A 73 -5.15 -6.23 -3.35
CA PHE A 73 -5.36 -5.36 -2.20
C PHE A 73 -5.75 -3.96 -2.66
N ARG A 74 -6.79 -3.40 -2.03
CA ARG A 74 -7.14 -1.99 -2.17
C ARG A 74 -6.81 -1.28 -0.86
N THR A 75 -5.94 -0.29 -0.92
CA THR A 75 -5.58 0.55 0.22
C THR A 75 -6.37 1.84 0.17
N THR A 76 -7.01 2.21 1.27
CA THR A 76 -7.74 3.46 1.42
C THR A 76 -7.00 4.33 2.43
N LEU A 77 -6.60 5.53 2.01
CA LEU A 77 -6.02 6.53 2.89
C LEU A 77 -7.06 7.62 3.09
N THR A 78 -7.46 7.84 4.35
CA THR A 78 -8.46 8.85 4.67
C THR A 78 -7.84 10.24 4.67
N LYS A 79 -8.66 11.27 4.48
CA LYS A 79 -8.20 12.66 4.59
C LYS A 79 -7.55 12.91 5.96
N ALA A 80 -8.13 12.36 7.03
CA ALA A 80 -7.62 12.54 8.39
C ALA A 80 -6.21 11.97 8.58
N SER A 81 -5.86 10.88 7.88
CA SER A 81 -4.51 10.29 7.96
C SER A 81 -3.51 11.00 7.06
N MET A 82 -3.96 11.80 6.11
CA MET A 82 -3.14 12.47 5.11
C MET A 82 -3.09 13.99 5.28
N LEU A 83 -3.39 14.50 6.47
CA LEU A 83 -3.32 15.95 6.73
C LEU A 83 -1.90 16.47 6.50
N ASP A 84 -1.81 17.71 6.01
CA ASP A 84 -0.51 18.36 5.77
C ASP A 84 0.31 18.57 7.05
N THR A 85 -0.33 18.52 8.22
CA THR A 85 0.37 18.52 9.51
C THR A 85 1.04 17.17 9.81
N ILE A 86 0.61 16.09 9.14
CA ILE A 86 1.18 14.75 9.29
C ILE A 86 2.17 14.48 8.16
N VAL A 87 1.78 14.77 6.92
CA VAL A 87 2.58 14.53 5.72
C VAL A 87 2.64 15.83 4.88
N PRO A 88 3.44 16.82 5.30
CA PRO A 88 3.66 18.02 4.49
C PRO A 88 4.16 17.63 3.09
N ALA A 89 3.93 18.49 2.10
CA ALA A 89 4.43 18.23 0.74
C ALA A 89 5.94 17.99 0.76
N GLY A 90 6.38 16.96 0.05
CA GLY A 90 7.79 16.56 0.02
C GLY A 90 7.97 15.10 -0.36
N GLN A 91 9.18 14.60 -0.16
CA GLN A 91 9.52 13.21 -0.47
C GLN A 91 9.66 12.37 0.79
N TYR A 92 9.13 11.15 0.72
CA TYR A 92 9.11 10.19 1.82
C TYR A 92 9.43 8.81 1.28
N THR A 93 9.59 7.84 2.17
CA THR A 93 9.67 6.43 1.80
C THR A 93 8.34 5.76 2.15
N HIS A 94 7.81 4.93 1.26
CA HIS A 94 6.65 4.11 1.58
C HIS A 94 6.95 2.63 1.31
N SER A 95 6.24 1.76 2.02
CA SER A 95 6.40 0.31 1.88
C SER A 95 5.06 -0.41 1.97
N PHE A 96 4.99 -1.54 1.28
CA PHE A 96 3.86 -2.45 1.35
C PHE A 96 4.38 -3.85 1.65
N LYS A 97 3.92 -4.44 2.76
CA LYS A 97 4.34 -5.77 3.21
C LYS A 97 3.13 -6.67 3.39
N VAL A 98 3.31 -7.96 3.21
CA VAL A 98 2.27 -8.97 3.41
C VAL A 98 2.78 -10.09 4.30
N THR A 99 1.85 -10.71 5.04
CA THR A 99 2.10 -11.88 5.88
C THR A 99 1.30 -13.04 5.31
N ASN A 100 1.94 -14.18 5.10
CA ASN A 100 1.27 -15.35 4.53
C ASN A 100 0.45 -16.12 5.57
N SER A 101 -0.25 -17.17 5.13
CA SER A 101 -1.12 -17.97 6.00
C SER A 101 -0.36 -18.76 7.07
N ALA A 102 0.96 -18.92 6.94
CA ALA A 102 1.81 -19.53 7.95
C ALA A 102 2.27 -18.52 9.02
N GLY A 103 1.87 -17.25 8.92
CA GLY A 103 2.27 -16.20 9.84
C GLY A 103 3.65 -15.61 9.53
N LEU A 104 4.22 -15.92 8.39
CA LEU A 104 5.53 -15.41 7.98
C LEU A 104 5.40 -14.09 7.25
N GLU A 105 6.08 -13.06 7.74
CA GLU A 105 6.18 -11.78 7.03
C GLU A 105 7.15 -11.92 5.86
N LEU A 106 6.65 -11.61 4.66
CA LEU A 106 7.44 -11.70 3.44
C LEU A 106 8.23 -10.41 3.21
N PRO A 107 9.26 -10.43 2.35
CA PRO A 107 9.96 -9.21 1.95
C PRO A 107 8.98 -8.17 1.40
N PRO A 108 9.29 -6.86 1.49
CA PRO A 108 8.39 -5.82 0.98
C PRO A 108 8.01 -6.05 -0.48
N VAL A 109 6.73 -5.90 -0.78
CA VAL A 109 6.23 -5.88 -2.16
C VAL A 109 6.83 -4.69 -2.90
N PHE A 110 6.85 -3.55 -2.22
CA PHE A 110 7.64 -2.39 -2.65
C PHE A 110 8.14 -1.62 -1.43
N GLN A 111 9.26 -0.94 -1.61
CA GLN A 111 9.81 0.00 -0.64
C GLN A 111 10.61 1.01 -1.45
N ASN A 112 10.04 2.18 -1.66
CA ASN A 112 10.64 3.20 -2.52
C ASN A 112 10.14 4.60 -2.13
N THR A 113 10.60 5.59 -2.88
CA THR A 113 10.25 7.00 -2.63
C THR A 113 8.82 7.28 -3.11
N VAL A 114 8.07 7.98 -2.27
CA VAL A 114 6.76 8.54 -2.62
C VAL A 114 6.84 10.06 -2.48
N THR A 115 6.27 10.79 -3.42
CA THR A 115 6.15 12.24 -3.36
C THR A 115 4.76 12.60 -2.87
N ILE A 116 4.70 13.43 -1.84
CA ILE A 116 3.43 13.99 -1.36
C ILE A 116 3.26 15.36 -1.99
N VAL A 117 2.17 15.51 -2.72
CA VAL A 117 1.83 16.75 -3.43
C VAL A 117 0.77 17.50 -2.62
N LYS A 118 0.90 18.83 -2.58
CA LYS A 118 -0.09 19.67 -1.90
C LYS A 118 -1.41 19.66 -2.66
N ALA A 119 -2.51 19.45 -1.94
CA ALA A 119 -3.84 19.52 -2.53
C ALA A 119 -4.16 20.97 -2.92
N CYS A 120 -4.78 21.12 -4.08
CA CYS A 120 -5.35 22.39 -4.52
C CYS A 120 -6.78 22.46 -4.00
N GLU A 121 -7.00 23.21 -2.94
CA GLU A 121 -8.30 23.38 -2.31
C GLU A 121 -8.95 24.71 -2.71
#